data_61d80f0b5b0efa9d5496739166993a23
#
_entry.id   61d80f0b5b0efa9d5496739166993a23
#
_cell.length_a   1.000
_cell.length_b   1.000
_cell.length_c   1.000
_cell.angle_alpha   90.00
_cell.angle_beta   90.00
_cell.angle_gamma   90.00
#
_symmetry.space_group_name_H-M   'P 1'
#
loop_
_entity.id
_entity.type
_entity.pdbx_description
1 polymer ?
#
loop_
_entity_poly.entity_id
_entity_poly.type
_entity_poly.pdbx_seq_one_letter_code
_entity_poly.pdbx_strand_id
1 'polypeptide(L)'
;EIRKNFDVSNYQYQYENVSFEPRGESGITLRGWYIEVDPNAPVVIQTHGMPQNGKCKPEMLLMQGYLAEAGINSLSFDLRNYGNSDVDSDYISIGQKEYKDLLGAYDWLISEKQYSPGEVGMTAISLGGGAAIAFADEPGIGALWLDSAVLDFPLVIKNELERLGFPSFFAGPGVRVGGWLAGVSLTERSPLEAAENAGDRPVFLTHGKEDPRVSIQHSQTFEERMISNDANVTTWYVEQR
;
A
#
# COMPACT_ATOMS: atom_id res chain seq x y z
N GLU A 1 7.71 18.10 15.88
CA GLU A 1 9.05 18.67 15.53
C GLU A 1 9.93 17.67 14.80
N ILE A 2 9.92 16.38 15.15
CA ILE A 2 10.70 15.33 14.47
C ILE A 2 10.32 15.22 12.99
N ARG A 3 9.06 15.42 12.62
CA ARG A 3 8.54 15.28 11.25
C ARG A 3 9.03 16.34 10.25
N LYS A 4 9.55 17.46 10.71
CA LYS A 4 9.97 18.57 9.82
C LYS A 4 11.41 18.42 9.30
N ASN A 5 12.22 17.55 9.90
CA ASN A 5 13.63 17.42 9.60
C ASN A 5 14.01 16.07 8.97
N PHE A 6 13.01 15.22 8.65
CA PHE A 6 13.26 13.99 7.93
C PHE A 6 13.31 14.30 6.43
N ASP A 7 14.53 14.29 5.91
CA ASP A 7 14.82 14.38 4.49
C ASP A 7 15.65 13.14 4.12
N VAL A 8 15.32 12.52 3.01
CA VAL A 8 16.06 11.36 2.50
C VAL A 8 17.54 11.68 2.29
N SER A 9 17.90 12.96 2.04
CA SER A 9 19.28 13.42 1.96
C SER A 9 20.07 13.26 3.27
N ASN A 10 19.42 13.07 4.42
CA ASN A 10 20.05 12.79 5.70
C ASN A 10 20.41 11.30 5.88
N TYR A 11 19.99 10.44 4.96
CA TYR A 11 20.44 9.07 4.94
C TYR A 11 21.82 8.97 4.31
N GLN A 12 22.63 8.06 4.82
CA GLN A 12 23.94 7.73 4.25
C GLN A 12 23.84 7.02 2.88
N TYR A 13 22.64 6.63 2.46
CA TYR A 13 22.39 5.94 1.20
C TYR A 13 22.04 6.96 0.11
N GLN A 14 22.64 6.77 -1.06
CA GLN A 14 22.25 7.54 -2.25
C GLN A 14 20.91 7.07 -2.77
N TYR A 15 20.12 8.00 -3.25
CA TYR A 15 18.84 7.72 -3.86
C TYR A 15 18.74 8.34 -5.26
N GLU A 16 17.96 7.72 -6.10
CA GLU A 16 17.61 8.21 -7.43
C GLU A 16 16.18 8.77 -7.40
N ASN A 17 15.98 9.98 -7.94
CA ASN A 17 14.63 10.48 -8.19
C ASN A 17 14.09 9.79 -9.44
N VAL A 18 12.93 9.14 -9.30
CA VAL A 18 12.33 8.37 -10.36
C VAL A 18 10.92 8.87 -10.66
N SER A 19 10.47 8.62 -11.90
CA SER A 19 9.10 8.89 -12.31
C SER A 19 8.62 7.81 -13.28
N PHE A 20 7.35 7.46 -13.17
CA PHE A 20 6.69 6.45 -14.01
C PHE A 20 5.19 6.72 -14.08
N GLU A 21 4.49 6.02 -14.96
CA GLU A 21 3.04 6.12 -15.11
C GLU A 21 2.35 4.92 -14.42
N PRO A 22 1.08 5.06 -13.97
CA PRO A 22 0.27 3.92 -13.56
C PRO A 22 0.09 2.91 -14.69
N ARG A 23 -0.03 1.61 -14.37
CA ARG A 23 -0.25 0.58 -15.40
C ARG A 23 -1.54 0.83 -16.16
N GLY A 24 -1.45 0.93 -17.48
CA GLY A 24 -2.60 1.07 -18.38
C GLY A 24 -3.27 2.45 -18.36
N GLU A 25 -2.63 3.44 -17.75
CA GLU A 25 -3.10 4.83 -17.75
C GLU A 25 -1.95 5.75 -18.19
N SER A 26 -2.25 6.73 -19.04
CA SER A 26 -1.30 7.73 -19.50
C SER A 26 -1.66 9.12 -19.02
N GLY A 27 -0.65 9.99 -18.91
CA GLY A 27 -0.85 11.39 -18.52
C GLY A 27 -0.91 11.65 -17.01
N ILE A 28 -0.63 10.63 -16.19
CA ILE A 28 -0.42 10.75 -14.74
C ILE A 28 1.02 10.36 -14.48
N THR A 29 1.80 11.25 -13.89
CA THR A 29 3.19 10.98 -13.51
C THR A 29 3.27 10.75 -12.00
N LEU A 30 3.71 9.57 -11.61
CA LEU A 30 4.05 9.21 -10.25
C LEU A 30 5.53 9.49 -9.99
N ARG A 31 5.87 9.95 -8.79
CA ARG A 31 7.23 10.35 -8.44
C ARG A 31 7.69 9.69 -7.17
N GLY A 32 8.92 9.17 -7.18
CA GLY A 32 9.45 8.38 -6.09
C GLY A 32 10.95 8.55 -5.88
N TRP A 33 11.45 7.81 -4.90
CA TRP A 33 12.85 7.63 -4.57
C TRP A 33 13.20 6.14 -4.63
N TYR A 34 14.17 5.80 -5.45
CA TYR A 34 14.74 4.47 -5.53
C TYR A 34 16.09 4.45 -4.82
N ILE A 35 16.29 3.48 -3.93
CA ILE A 35 17.56 3.23 -3.24
C ILE A 35 18.05 1.85 -3.68
N GLU A 36 19.25 1.82 -4.25
CA GLU A 36 19.96 0.59 -4.59
C GLU A 36 21.16 0.45 -3.66
N VAL A 37 21.21 -0.63 -2.91
CA VAL A 37 22.33 -0.98 -2.03
C VAL A 37 23.18 -2.12 -2.59
N ASP A 38 22.56 -3.01 -3.35
CA ASP A 38 23.22 -4.11 -4.07
C ASP A 38 22.41 -4.40 -5.35
N PRO A 39 23.03 -4.36 -6.54
CA PRO A 39 22.34 -4.64 -7.80
C PRO A 39 21.78 -6.08 -7.91
N ASN A 40 22.22 -7.01 -7.06
CA ASN A 40 21.71 -8.38 -7.02
C ASN A 40 20.69 -8.62 -5.89
N ALA A 41 20.40 -7.61 -5.06
CA ALA A 41 19.44 -7.74 -3.98
C ALA A 41 18.00 -7.62 -4.51
N PRO A 42 17.02 -8.26 -3.84
CA PRO A 42 15.61 -8.02 -4.13
C PRO A 42 15.21 -6.58 -3.81
N VAL A 43 14.05 -6.16 -4.33
CA VAL A 43 13.53 -4.82 -4.11
C VAL A 43 12.15 -4.85 -3.46
N VAL A 44 11.87 -3.85 -2.62
CA VAL A 44 10.56 -3.66 -1.99
C VAL A 44 9.94 -2.34 -2.45
N ILE A 45 8.75 -2.42 -3.06
CA ILE A 45 7.88 -1.25 -3.32
C ILE A 45 7.19 -0.89 -2.01
N GLN A 46 7.30 0.37 -1.61
CA GLN A 46 6.70 0.89 -0.38
C GLN A 46 5.54 1.82 -0.69
N THR A 47 4.39 1.57 -0.04
CA THR A 47 3.18 2.37 -0.19
C THR A 47 2.83 3.04 1.14
N HIS A 48 2.71 4.36 1.09
CA HIS A 48 2.32 5.17 2.25
C HIS A 48 0.81 5.09 2.54
N GLY A 49 0.43 5.39 3.79
CA GLY A 49 -0.97 5.59 4.19
C GLY A 49 -1.44 7.04 4.02
N MET A 50 -2.69 7.36 4.43
CA MET A 50 -3.18 8.74 4.60
C MET A 50 -2.58 9.40 5.86
N PRO A 51 -2.59 10.77 5.95
CA PRO A 51 -2.75 11.78 4.92
C PRO A 51 -1.43 12.41 4.45
N GLN A 52 -1.51 13.07 3.35
CA GLN A 52 -0.87 14.29 2.82
C GLN A 52 0.61 14.29 2.45
N ASN A 53 1.52 13.69 3.17
CA ASN A 53 2.96 13.88 2.89
C ASN A 53 3.57 12.78 2.00
N GLY A 54 2.75 11.83 1.54
CA GLY A 54 3.20 10.78 0.62
C GLY A 54 4.45 10.03 1.11
N LYS A 55 5.40 9.82 0.22
CA LYS A 55 6.69 9.16 0.49
C LYS A 55 7.57 9.87 1.53
N CYS A 56 7.33 11.15 1.77
CA CYS A 56 8.09 11.93 2.76
C CYS A 56 7.68 11.67 4.21
N LYS A 57 6.81 10.69 4.48
CA LYS A 57 6.46 10.34 5.85
C LYS A 57 7.64 9.70 6.57
N PRO A 58 7.86 10.04 7.85
CA PRO A 58 8.96 9.48 8.63
C PRO A 58 8.99 7.96 8.62
N GLU A 59 7.83 7.31 8.71
CA GLU A 59 7.71 5.85 8.67
C GLU A 59 8.22 5.24 7.35
N MET A 60 7.95 5.91 6.21
CA MET A 60 8.44 5.46 4.91
C MET A 60 9.95 5.60 4.79
N LEU A 61 10.47 6.73 5.25
CA LEU A 61 11.92 6.99 5.26
C LEU A 61 12.66 6.03 6.20
N LEU A 62 12.11 5.79 7.40
CA LEU A 62 12.68 4.81 8.33
C LEU A 62 12.70 3.40 7.74
N MET A 63 11.61 3.00 7.08
CA MET A 63 11.53 1.70 6.42
C MET A 63 12.57 1.57 5.30
N GLN A 64 12.77 2.60 4.45
CA GLN A 64 13.84 2.59 3.45
C GLN A 64 15.21 2.41 4.10
N GLY A 65 15.46 3.09 5.22
CA GLY A 65 16.70 2.93 5.98
C GLY A 65 16.91 1.50 6.49
N TYR A 66 15.89 0.90 7.10
CA TYR A 66 15.97 -0.48 7.59
C TYR A 66 16.13 -1.50 6.46
N LEU A 67 15.45 -1.31 5.33
CA LEU A 67 15.63 -2.16 4.16
C LEU A 67 17.07 -2.07 3.62
N ALA A 68 17.60 -0.86 3.52
CA ALA A 68 18.96 -0.63 3.07
C ALA A 68 20.01 -1.24 4.04
N GLU A 69 19.81 -1.13 5.35
CA GLU A 69 20.64 -1.80 6.36
C GLU A 69 20.57 -3.34 6.26
N ALA A 70 19.42 -3.85 5.85
CA ALA A 70 19.22 -5.28 5.59
C ALA A 70 19.74 -5.76 4.23
N GLY A 71 20.32 -4.86 3.42
CA GLY A 71 20.82 -5.17 2.08
C GLY A 71 19.70 -5.37 1.04
N ILE A 72 18.54 -4.72 1.23
CA ILE A 72 17.38 -4.81 0.35
C ILE A 72 17.17 -3.46 -0.34
N ASN A 73 17.01 -3.48 -1.66
CA ASN A 73 16.70 -2.30 -2.45
C ASN A 73 15.26 -1.82 -2.20
N SER A 74 14.97 -0.56 -2.43
CA SER A 74 13.62 -0.05 -2.16
C SER A 74 13.19 1.05 -3.13
N LEU A 75 11.90 1.04 -3.46
CA LEU A 75 11.22 2.09 -4.20
C LEU A 75 10.06 2.65 -3.34
N SER A 76 10.20 3.87 -2.87
CA SER A 76 9.14 4.61 -2.18
C SER A 76 8.64 5.74 -3.09
N PHE A 77 7.34 5.83 -3.31
CA PHE A 77 6.77 6.83 -4.21
C PHE A 77 5.48 7.42 -3.64
N ASP A 78 5.09 8.57 -4.16
CA ASP A 78 3.80 9.17 -3.87
C ASP A 78 2.74 8.55 -4.78
N LEU A 79 1.68 8.01 -4.20
CA LEU A 79 0.49 7.62 -4.95
C LEU A 79 -0.11 8.83 -5.67
N ARG A 80 -0.95 8.62 -6.69
CA ARG A 80 -1.74 9.70 -7.29
C ARG A 80 -2.44 10.53 -6.22
N ASN A 81 -2.64 11.81 -6.45
CA ASN A 81 -3.25 12.77 -5.51
C ASN A 81 -2.43 13.06 -4.25
N TYR A 82 -1.18 12.55 -4.14
CA TYR A 82 -0.31 12.78 -2.98
C TYR A 82 1.04 13.37 -3.35
N GLY A 83 1.60 14.12 -2.41
CA GLY A 83 2.97 14.59 -2.44
C GLY A 83 3.34 15.32 -3.74
N ASN A 84 4.31 14.75 -4.45
CA ASN A 84 4.83 15.30 -5.72
C ASN A 84 4.26 14.60 -6.97
N SER A 85 3.46 13.53 -6.81
CA SER A 85 2.77 12.87 -7.92
C SER A 85 1.61 13.71 -8.44
N ASP A 86 1.21 13.45 -9.68
CA ASP A 86 0.15 14.22 -10.31
C ASP A 86 -1.21 13.99 -9.66
N VAL A 87 -2.06 15.01 -9.74
CA VAL A 87 -3.42 14.98 -9.20
C VAL A 87 -4.38 14.50 -10.30
N ASP A 88 -5.05 13.38 -10.05
CA ASP A 88 -6.08 12.80 -10.92
C ASP A 88 -7.48 13.27 -10.53
N SER A 89 -7.72 13.47 -9.23
CA SER A 89 -9.00 13.94 -8.72
C SER A 89 -8.85 14.54 -7.31
N ASP A 90 -9.88 15.29 -6.87
CA ASP A 90 -9.95 15.83 -5.50
C ASP A 90 -10.26 14.75 -4.44
N TYR A 91 -10.50 13.51 -4.86
CA TYR A 91 -10.89 12.40 -4.00
C TYR A 91 -9.93 11.22 -4.15
N ILE A 92 -9.72 10.51 -3.06
CA ILE A 92 -9.01 9.23 -3.05
C ILE A 92 -9.99 8.10 -3.32
N SER A 93 -9.55 7.07 -4.02
CA SER A 93 -10.38 5.91 -4.36
C SER A 93 -10.19 4.72 -3.40
N ILE A 94 -9.42 4.91 -2.35
CA ILE A 94 -9.13 3.91 -1.30
C ILE A 94 -8.62 2.58 -1.92
N GLY A 95 -7.71 2.66 -2.88
CA GLY A 95 -7.12 1.50 -3.54
C GLY A 95 -7.75 1.13 -4.88
N GLN A 96 -8.94 1.65 -5.25
CA GLN A 96 -9.63 1.26 -6.49
C GLN A 96 -8.97 1.76 -7.77
N LYS A 97 -8.19 2.83 -7.69
CA LYS A 97 -7.31 3.32 -8.76
C LYS A 97 -5.84 3.15 -8.39
N GLU A 98 -5.53 3.34 -7.11
CA GLU A 98 -4.16 3.36 -6.59
C GLU A 98 -3.44 2.01 -6.78
N TYR A 99 -4.15 0.88 -6.94
CA TYR A 99 -3.51 -0.39 -7.27
C TYR A 99 -2.75 -0.35 -8.60
N LYS A 100 -3.21 0.46 -9.56
CA LYS A 100 -2.52 0.66 -10.84
C LYS A 100 -1.21 1.45 -10.69
N ASP A 101 -1.14 2.32 -9.67
CA ASP A 101 0.08 3.04 -9.34
C ASP A 101 1.17 2.06 -8.89
N LEU A 102 0.80 1.09 -8.05
CA LEU A 102 1.71 0.05 -7.60
C LEU A 102 2.13 -0.89 -8.74
N LEU A 103 1.18 -1.22 -9.63
CA LEU A 103 1.50 -2.00 -10.83
C LEU A 103 2.43 -1.22 -11.78
N GLY A 104 2.27 0.10 -11.91
CA GLY A 104 3.19 0.96 -12.65
C GLY A 104 4.59 0.98 -12.03
N ALA A 105 4.69 1.01 -10.68
CA ALA A 105 5.95 0.89 -9.97
C ALA A 105 6.64 -0.46 -10.24
N TYR A 106 5.87 -1.55 -10.23
CA TYR A 106 6.34 -2.88 -10.60
C TYR A 106 6.85 -2.90 -12.04
N ASP A 107 6.07 -2.41 -13.00
CA ASP A 107 6.45 -2.35 -14.42
C ASP A 107 7.75 -1.57 -14.65
N TRP A 108 7.91 -0.43 -13.94
CA TRP A 108 9.12 0.36 -13.97
C TRP A 108 10.34 -0.41 -13.46
N LEU A 109 10.20 -1.15 -12.35
CA LEU A 109 11.29 -1.99 -11.83
C LEU A 109 11.68 -3.10 -12.80
N ILE A 110 10.72 -3.74 -13.46
CA ILE A 110 10.98 -4.79 -14.46
C ILE A 110 11.65 -4.20 -15.70
N SER A 111 11.15 -3.07 -16.23
CA SER A 111 11.64 -2.51 -17.49
C SER A 111 12.95 -1.72 -17.34
N GLU A 112 13.05 -0.87 -16.32
CA GLU A 112 14.17 0.07 -16.19
C GLU A 112 15.29 -0.48 -15.28
N LYS A 113 14.93 -1.27 -14.26
CA LYS A 113 15.90 -1.83 -13.32
C LYS A 113 16.17 -3.32 -13.55
N GLN A 114 15.43 -3.95 -14.48
CA GLN A 114 15.62 -5.33 -14.96
C GLN A 114 15.48 -6.39 -13.85
N TYR A 115 14.65 -6.12 -12.84
CA TYR A 115 14.28 -7.14 -11.86
C TYR A 115 13.49 -8.28 -12.53
N SER A 116 13.69 -9.49 -12.04
CA SER A 116 12.90 -10.64 -12.48
C SER A 116 11.62 -10.79 -11.67
N PRO A 117 10.57 -11.42 -12.22
CA PRO A 117 9.41 -11.83 -11.43
C PRO A 117 9.84 -12.65 -10.20
N GLY A 118 9.25 -12.33 -9.04
CA GLY A 118 9.59 -12.93 -7.75
C GLY A 118 10.64 -12.19 -6.93
N GLU A 119 11.42 -11.28 -7.54
CA GLU A 119 12.40 -10.45 -6.83
C GLU A 119 11.83 -9.13 -6.29
N VAL A 120 10.57 -8.82 -6.64
CA VAL A 120 9.87 -7.62 -6.21
C VAL A 120 8.88 -7.96 -5.11
N GLY A 121 9.08 -7.41 -3.92
CA GLY A 121 8.11 -7.43 -2.82
C GLY A 121 7.33 -6.12 -2.74
N MET A 122 6.22 -6.13 -2.00
CA MET A 122 5.45 -4.91 -1.67
C MET A 122 5.23 -4.79 -0.17
N THR A 123 5.27 -3.55 0.34
CA THR A 123 4.77 -3.23 1.67
C THR A 123 3.85 -2.02 1.62
N ALA A 124 2.79 -2.06 2.42
CA ALA A 124 1.81 -0.99 2.46
C ALA A 124 1.27 -0.77 3.88
N ILE A 125 1.13 0.50 4.25
CA ILE A 125 0.60 0.92 5.55
C ILE A 125 -0.77 1.57 5.32
N SER A 126 -1.78 1.23 6.12
CA SER A 126 -3.10 1.86 6.14
C SER A 126 -3.86 1.74 4.80
N LEU A 127 -3.50 2.49 3.74
CA LEU A 127 -4.09 2.38 2.39
C LEU A 127 -3.70 1.09 1.64
N GLY A 128 -3.27 0.06 2.34
CA GLY A 128 -2.75 -1.18 1.79
C GLY A 128 -3.71 -2.01 0.92
N GLY A 129 -5.00 -1.65 0.88
CA GLY A 129 -5.95 -2.35 0.01
C GLY A 129 -5.56 -2.35 -1.46
N GLY A 130 -5.00 -1.23 -1.95
CA GLY A 130 -4.45 -1.17 -3.31
C GLY A 130 -3.28 -2.13 -3.54
N ALA A 131 -2.41 -2.29 -2.53
CA ALA A 131 -1.29 -3.23 -2.60
C ALA A 131 -1.76 -4.69 -2.63
N ALA A 132 -2.78 -5.02 -1.83
CA ALA A 132 -3.38 -6.35 -1.87
C ALA A 132 -3.98 -6.66 -3.25
N ILE A 133 -4.72 -5.71 -3.85
CA ILE A 133 -5.27 -5.87 -5.21
C ILE A 133 -4.13 -6.02 -6.23
N ALA A 134 -3.09 -5.18 -6.17
CA ALA A 134 -1.95 -5.27 -7.09
C ALA A 134 -1.22 -6.62 -6.96
N PHE A 135 -1.04 -7.11 -5.73
CA PHE A 135 -0.44 -8.42 -5.46
C PHE A 135 -1.26 -9.58 -6.05
N ALA A 136 -2.60 -9.48 -6.00
CA ALA A 136 -3.46 -10.49 -6.61
C ALA A 136 -3.38 -10.49 -8.14
N ASP A 137 -3.31 -9.29 -8.74
CA ASP A 137 -3.34 -9.12 -10.20
C ASP A 137 -1.98 -9.42 -10.86
N GLU A 138 -0.89 -9.32 -10.09
CA GLU A 138 0.48 -9.49 -10.60
C GLU A 138 1.20 -10.67 -9.93
N PRO A 139 1.21 -11.86 -10.57
CA PRO A 139 1.91 -13.02 -10.01
C PRO A 139 3.43 -12.85 -9.87
N GLY A 140 4.01 -11.89 -10.58
CA GLY A 140 5.43 -11.56 -10.50
C GLY A 140 5.83 -10.85 -9.20
N ILE A 141 4.87 -10.36 -8.40
CA ILE A 141 5.15 -9.81 -7.07
C ILE A 141 5.36 -10.99 -6.12
N GLY A 142 6.58 -11.14 -5.59
CA GLY A 142 7.02 -12.33 -4.85
C GLY A 142 6.55 -12.38 -3.39
N ALA A 143 6.28 -11.22 -2.75
CA ALA A 143 5.88 -11.16 -1.34
C ALA A 143 5.07 -9.89 -1.04
N LEU A 144 4.22 -9.94 -0.01
CA LEU A 144 3.42 -8.81 0.44
C LEU A 144 3.50 -8.66 1.96
N TRP A 145 3.75 -7.42 2.43
CA TRP A 145 3.59 -7.07 3.84
C TRP A 145 2.57 -5.94 3.98
N LEU A 146 1.54 -6.18 4.78
CA LEU A 146 0.46 -5.23 5.07
C LEU A 146 0.50 -4.84 6.55
N ASP A 147 0.68 -3.56 6.83
CA ASP A 147 0.68 -3.01 8.18
C ASP A 147 -0.57 -2.16 8.42
N SER A 148 -1.42 -2.60 9.35
CA SER A 148 -2.68 -1.92 9.72
C SER A 148 -3.49 -1.49 8.49
N ALA A 149 -3.59 -2.39 7.50
CA ALA A 149 -4.13 -2.08 6.18
C ALA A 149 -5.66 -2.10 6.13
N VAL A 150 -6.24 -1.18 5.37
CA VAL A 150 -7.67 -1.17 5.03
C VAL A 150 -7.92 -2.22 3.94
N LEU A 151 -8.51 -3.36 4.34
CA LEU A 151 -8.75 -4.52 3.46
C LEU A 151 -10.23 -4.78 3.20
N ASP A 152 -11.12 -4.08 3.88
CA ASP A 152 -12.58 -4.09 3.67
C ASP A 152 -13.10 -2.65 3.64
N PHE A 153 -13.43 -2.15 2.46
CA PHE A 153 -13.83 -0.76 2.28
C PHE A 153 -15.20 -0.44 2.93
N PRO A 154 -16.24 -1.27 2.81
CA PRO A 154 -17.46 -1.09 3.58
C PRO A 154 -17.25 -1.02 5.09
N LEU A 155 -16.37 -1.87 5.63
CA LEU A 155 -16.07 -1.90 7.06
C LEU A 155 -15.38 -0.61 7.53
N VAL A 156 -14.38 -0.11 6.81
CA VAL A 156 -13.70 1.13 7.21
C VAL A 156 -14.64 2.34 7.18
N ILE A 157 -15.53 2.43 6.19
CA ILE A 157 -16.53 3.50 6.12
C ILE A 157 -17.53 3.39 7.28
N LYS A 158 -17.98 2.18 7.60
CA LYS A 158 -18.84 1.94 8.76
C LYS A 158 -18.16 2.39 10.06
N ASN A 159 -16.93 1.96 10.30
CA ASN A 159 -16.17 2.30 11.50
C ASN A 159 -15.92 3.82 11.61
N GLU A 160 -15.62 4.47 10.51
CA GLU A 160 -15.40 5.92 10.49
C GLU A 160 -16.69 6.71 10.76
N LEU A 161 -17.83 6.27 10.23
CA LEU A 161 -19.13 6.86 10.56
C LEU A 161 -19.46 6.71 12.05
N GLU A 162 -19.29 5.52 12.61
CA GLU A 162 -19.50 5.27 14.05
C GLU A 162 -18.57 6.14 14.92
N ARG A 163 -17.31 6.28 14.53
CA ARG A 163 -16.34 7.16 15.20
C ARG A 163 -16.77 8.63 15.20
N LEU A 164 -17.43 9.07 14.13
CA LEU A 164 -17.98 10.41 13.98
C LEU A 164 -19.36 10.59 14.65
N GLY A 165 -19.90 9.53 15.28
CA GLY A 165 -21.19 9.55 15.95
C GLY A 165 -22.40 9.34 15.03
N PHE A 166 -22.19 8.90 13.80
CA PHE A 166 -23.25 8.56 12.86
C PHE A 166 -23.66 7.08 12.98
N PRO A 167 -24.96 6.77 12.85
CA PRO A 167 -25.42 5.39 12.83
C PRO A 167 -24.86 4.60 11.65
N SER A 168 -24.47 3.34 11.89
CA SER A 168 -23.84 2.45 10.90
C SER A 168 -24.69 2.16 9.65
N PHE A 169 -26.02 2.32 9.71
CA PHE A 169 -26.88 2.13 8.54
C PHE A 169 -26.62 3.14 7.41
N PHE A 170 -25.94 4.25 7.69
CA PHE A 170 -25.48 5.18 6.65
C PHE A 170 -24.27 4.67 5.86
N ALA A 171 -23.62 3.58 6.27
CA ALA A 171 -22.42 3.08 5.60
C ALA A 171 -22.69 2.72 4.13
N GLY A 172 -23.76 1.98 3.85
CA GLY A 172 -24.13 1.62 2.47
C GLY A 172 -24.37 2.83 1.55
N PRO A 173 -25.25 3.78 1.94
CA PRO A 173 -25.39 5.04 1.21
C PRO A 173 -24.07 5.82 1.12
N GLY A 174 -23.26 5.86 2.18
CA GLY A 174 -21.97 6.54 2.22
C GLY A 174 -20.97 5.98 1.20
N VAL A 175 -20.86 4.67 1.08
CA VAL A 175 -20.03 3.99 0.06
C VAL A 175 -20.45 4.41 -1.35
N ARG A 176 -21.76 4.44 -1.63
CA ARG A 176 -22.28 4.81 -2.96
C ARG A 176 -22.01 6.28 -3.30
N VAL A 177 -22.28 7.18 -2.33
CA VAL A 177 -22.04 8.62 -2.52
C VAL A 177 -20.54 8.90 -2.65
N GLY A 178 -19.72 8.29 -1.79
CA GLY A 178 -18.26 8.42 -1.86
C GLY A 178 -17.70 7.92 -3.20
N GLY A 179 -18.18 6.77 -3.66
CA GLY A 179 -17.80 6.24 -4.97
C GLY A 179 -18.21 7.15 -6.14
N TRP A 180 -19.43 7.69 -6.09
CA TRP A 180 -19.88 8.65 -7.08
C TRP A 180 -19.04 9.93 -7.10
N LEU A 181 -18.69 10.47 -5.94
CA LEU A 181 -17.80 11.64 -5.83
C LEU A 181 -16.39 11.33 -6.33
N ALA A 182 -15.86 10.16 -6.01
CA ALA A 182 -14.53 9.72 -6.46
C ALA A 182 -14.49 9.28 -7.94
N GLY A 183 -15.64 9.20 -8.62
CA GLY A 183 -15.76 8.73 -9.99
C GLY A 183 -15.42 7.24 -10.17
N VAL A 184 -15.53 6.44 -9.10
CA VAL A 184 -15.27 4.99 -9.11
C VAL A 184 -16.27 4.25 -8.24
N SER A 185 -16.44 2.94 -8.48
CA SER A 185 -17.11 2.09 -7.50
C SER A 185 -16.12 1.68 -6.41
N LEU A 186 -16.35 2.10 -5.15
CA LEU A 186 -15.47 1.74 -4.02
C LEU A 186 -15.54 0.24 -3.63
N THR A 187 -16.33 -0.53 -4.33
CA THR A 187 -16.51 -1.98 -4.12
C THR A 187 -16.33 -2.79 -5.42
N GLU A 188 -15.74 -2.20 -6.45
CA GLU A 188 -15.48 -2.89 -7.73
C GLU A 188 -14.42 -3.98 -7.55
N ARG A 189 -13.38 -3.67 -6.79
CA ARG A 189 -12.32 -4.60 -6.43
C ARG A 189 -12.30 -4.77 -4.92
N SER A 190 -12.15 -5.99 -4.45
CA SER A 190 -12.03 -6.29 -3.02
C SER A 190 -10.61 -6.70 -2.67
N PRO A 191 -9.93 -5.99 -1.75
CA PRO A 191 -8.63 -6.46 -1.24
C PRO A 191 -8.72 -7.86 -0.62
N LEU A 192 -9.89 -8.24 -0.08
CA LEU A 192 -10.11 -9.58 0.50
C LEU A 192 -10.08 -10.69 -0.56
N GLU A 193 -10.41 -10.39 -1.83
CA GLU A 193 -10.26 -11.35 -2.93
C GLU A 193 -8.80 -11.68 -3.22
N ALA A 194 -7.88 -10.76 -2.85
CA ALA A 194 -6.46 -10.98 -2.99
C ALA A 194 -5.96 -12.15 -2.13
N ALA A 195 -6.60 -12.42 -0.99
CA ALA A 195 -6.27 -13.56 -0.16
C ALA A 195 -6.54 -14.91 -0.86
N GLU A 196 -7.49 -14.95 -1.79
CA GLU A 196 -7.84 -16.14 -2.58
C GLU A 196 -6.86 -16.36 -3.74
N ASN A 197 -6.18 -15.31 -4.19
CA ASN A 197 -5.26 -15.32 -5.32
C ASN A 197 -3.77 -15.23 -4.92
N ALA A 198 -3.45 -15.34 -3.63
CA ALA A 198 -2.08 -15.24 -3.13
C ALA A 198 -1.20 -16.44 -3.58
N GLY A 199 -1.80 -17.63 -3.73
CA GLY A 199 -1.06 -18.86 -3.96
C GLY A 199 -0.06 -19.13 -2.83
N ASP A 200 1.11 -19.66 -3.16
CA ASP A 200 2.19 -19.96 -2.19
C ASP A 200 3.04 -18.73 -1.81
N ARG A 201 2.76 -17.56 -2.39
CA ARG A 201 3.52 -16.34 -2.12
C ARG A 201 3.33 -15.89 -0.68
N PRO A 202 4.41 -15.58 0.07
CA PRO A 202 4.31 -15.20 1.46
C PRO A 202 3.62 -13.84 1.63
N VAL A 203 2.70 -13.81 2.58
CA VAL A 203 2.06 -12.58 3.06
C VAL A 203 2.35 -12.41 4.56
N PHE A 204 2.83 -11.23 4.93
CA PHE A 204 3.03 -10.86 6.32
C PHE A 204 2.01 -9.78 6.72
N LEU A 205 1.29 -10.00 7.82
CA LEU A 205 0.34 -9.04 8.36
C LEU A 205 0.83 -8.55 9.72
N THR A 206 0.88 -7.23 9.88
CA THR A 206 1.12 -6.59 11.17
C THR A 206 -0.05 -5.68 11.51
N HIS A 207 -0.48 -5.67 12.79
CA HIS A 207 -1.58 -4.81 13.23
C HIS A 207 -1.52 -4.56 14.73
N GLY A 208 -1.81 -3.32 15.15
CA GLY A 208 -2.04 -3.01 16.56
C GLY A 208 -3.44 -3.46 16.98
N LYS A 209 -3.55 -4.27 18.05
CA LYS A 209 -4.87 -4.79 18.51
C LYS A 209 -5.82 -3.68 18.92
N GLU A 210 -5.30 -2.55 19.38
CA GLU A 210 -6.06 -1.39 19.83
C GLU A 210 -6.03 -0.23 18.81
N ASP A 211 -5.79 -0.50 17.52
CA ASP A 211 -5.76 0.55 16.49
C ASP A 211 -7.12 1.29 16.44
N PRO A 212 -7.15 2.61 16.72
CA PRO A 212 -8.40 3.37 16.79
C PRO A 212 -8.94 3.81 15.41
N ARG A 213 -8.18 3.59 14.34
CA ARG A 213 -8.51 4.04 13.00
C ARG A 213 -8.86 2.90 12.07
N VAL A 214 -8.03 1.88 12.06
CA VAL A 214 -8.25 0.67 11.25
C VAL A 214 -8.45 -0.49 12.20
N SER A 215 -9.66 -1.00 12.28
CA SER A 215 -9.98 -2.15 13.15
C SER A 215 -9.13 -3.36 12.79
N ILE A 216 -8.60 -4.06 13.78
CA ILE A 216 -7.87 -5.33 13.59
C ILE A 216 -8.68 -6.37 12.80
N GLN A 217 -10.00 -6.25 12.76
CA GLN A 217 -10.88 -7.12 11.97
C GLN A 217 -10.49 -7.17 10.50
N HIS A 218 -9.92 -6.08 9.93
CA HIS A 218 -9.42 -6.09 8.56
C HIS A 218 -8.36 -7.17 8.36
N SER A 219 -7.33 -7.19 9.21
CA SER A 219 -6.25 -8.18 9.12
C SER A 219 -6.71 -9.58 9.50
N GLN A 220 -7.56 -9.72 10.52
CA GLN A 220 -8.09 -11.02 10.94
C GLN A 220 -8.94 -11.68 9.86
N THR A 221 -9.85 -10.92 9.22
CA THR A 221 -10.67 -11.45 8.11
C THR A 221 -9.81 -11.83 6.91
N PHE A 222 -8.77 -11.07 6.62
CA PHE A 222 -7.83 -11.39 5.54
C PHE A 222 -7.02 -12.66 5.88
N GLU A 223 -6.50 -12.77 7.09
CA GLU A 223 -5.80 -13.97 7.59
C GLU A 223 -6.68 -15.21 7.51
N GLU A 224 -7.94 -15.14 7.99
CA GLU A 224 -8.89 -16.25 7.93
C GLU A 224 -9.11 -16.73 6.47
N ARG A 225 -9.23 -15.81 5.51
CA ARG A 225 -9.34 -16.15 4.10
C ARG A 225 -8.05 -16.78 3.54
N MET A 226 -6.89 -16.25 3.90
CA MET A 226 -5.60 -16.84 3.52
C MET A 226 -5.49 -18.29 4.00
N ILE A 227 -5.79 -18.52 5.29
CA ILE A 227 -5.74 -19.86 5.91
C ILE A 227 -6.76 -20.80 5.24
N SER A 228 -7.97 -20.33 4.95
CA SER A 228 -9.01 -21.16 4.30
C SER A 228 -8.68 -21.56 2.87
N ASN A 229 -7.74 -20.88 2.23
CA ASN A 229 -7.23 -21.17 0.90
C ASN A 229 -5.83 -21.83 0.92
N ASP A 230 -5.40 -22.35 2.07
CA ASP A 230 -4.07 -22.97 2.26
C ASP A 230 -2.89 -22.05 1.84
N ALA A 231 -3.10 -20.72 1.88
CA ALA A 231 -2.11 -19.76 1.46
C ALA A 231 -1.10 -19.43 2.57
N ASN A 232 0.09 -19.00 2.17
CA ASN A 232 1.22 -18.73 3.08
C ASN A 232 1.06 -17.38 3.77
N VAL A 233 0.57 -17.36 5.02
CA VAL A 233 0.40 -16.15 5.81
C VAL A 233 1.11 -16.25 7.16
N THR A 234 1.77 -15.15 7.55
CA THR A 234 2.35 -14.97 8.88
C THR A 234 1.77 -13.68 9.48
N THR A 235 1.43 -13.69 10.76
CA THR A 235 0.83 -12.54 11.44
C THR A 235 1.60 -12.15 12.68
N TRP A 236 1.62 -10.85 12.94
CA TRP A 236 2.15 -10.29 14.18
C TRP A 236 1.22 -9.18 14.68
N TYR A 237 0.40 -9.52 15.65
CA TYR A 237 -0.53 -8.61 16.30
C TYR A 237 0.05 -8.05 17.60
N VAL A 238 0.21 -6.73 17.66
CA VAL A 238 0.86 -6.02 18.77
C VAL A 238 -0.18 -5.57 19.78
N GLU A 239 0.06 -5.81 21.08
CA GLU A 239 -0.87 -5.46 22.17
C GLU A 239 -1.04 -3.94 22.36
N GLN A 240 -0.05 -3.15 21.96
CA GLN A 240 -0.08 -1.68 22.04
C GLN A 240 0.02 -1.07 20.64
N ARG A 241 -0.38 0.21 20.54
CA ARG A 241 -0.35 1.00 19.32
C ARG A 241 1.06 1.18 18.77
#